data_1abf1386085d51a03a2fe3eba73c61d5
#
_entry.id   1abf1386085d51a03a2fe3eba73c61d5
#
_cell.length_a   1.000
_cell.length_b   1.000
_cell.length_c   1.000
_cell.angle_alpha   90.00
_cell.angle_beta   90.00
_cell.angle_gamma   90.00
#
_symmetry.space_group_name_H-M   'P 1'
#
loop_
_entity.id
_entity.type
_entity.pdbx_description
1 polymer ?
#
loop_
_entity_poly.entity_id
_entity_poly.type
_entity_poly.pdbx_seq_one_letter_code
_entity_poly.pdbx_strand_id
1 'polypeptide(L)'
;MTQQPHNYSISTDKSKLNFNVIYNFIANSYLAKGIPKSVMQKAIDNSMCFGVYSPNNEQVGFARVVTDNATFAYLADVFITPHLLMCLL
;
A
#
# COMPACT_ATOMS: atom_id res chain seq x y z
N MET A 1 -24.20 7.85 -10.79
CA MET A 1 -23.47 7.80 -9.97
C MET A 1 -22.14 7.77 -10.32
N THR A 2 -21.38 8.27 -9.80
CA THR A 2 -20.19 8.15 -10.19
C THR A 2 -19.67 6.96 -9.84
N GLN A 3 -18.90 6.51 -10.51
CA GLN A 3 -18.55 5.24 -10.32
C GLN A 3 -17.15 5.08 -10.02
N GLN A 4 -16.40 6.12 -9.86
CA GLN A 4 -14.98 5.97 -9.79
C GLN A 4 -14.51 5.10 -8.67
N PRO A 5 -14.95 5.26 -7.43
CA PRO A 5 -14.49 4.33 -6.39
C PRO A 5 -14.99 2.92 -6.63
N HIS A 6 -16.06 2.76 -7.39
CA HIS A 6 -16.60 1.44 -7.57
C HIS A 6 -15.74 0.55 -8.44
N ASN A 7 -14.86 1.14 -9.24
CA ASN A 7 -14.02 0.36 -10.13
C ASN A 7 -12.64 0.07 -9.55
N TYR A 8 -12.41 0.52 -8.34
CA TYR A 8 -11.15 0.26 -7.67
C TYR A 8 -11.26 -1.07 -6.91
N SER A 9 -10.17 -1.76 -6.77
CA SER A 9 -10.17 -3.05 -6.10
C SER A 9 -9.10 -3.10 -5.04
N ILE A 10 -9.30 -3.99 -4.07
CA ILE A 10 -8.35 -4.21 -3.00
C ILE A 10 -7.93 -5.67 -3.05
N SER A 11 -6.65 -5.94 -2.90
CA SER A 11 -6.14 -7.31 -2.91
C SER A 11 -5.06 -7.49 -1.86
N THR A 12 -5.02 -8.69 -1.28
CA THR A 12 -3.94 -9.07 -0.37
C THR A 12 -2.88 -9.90 -1.09
N ASP A 13 -2.98 -10.05 -2.40
CA ASP A 13 -2.02 -10.82 -3.18
C ASP A 13 -0.75 -10.01 -3.36
N LYS A 14 0.31 -10.43 -2.69
CA LYS A 14 1.58 -9.70 -2.72
C LYS A 14 2.21 -9.69 -4.10
N SER A 15 1.89 -10.65 -4.96
CA SER A 15 2.44 -10.66 -6.31
C SER A 15 1.94 -9.48 -7.16
N LYS A 16 0.84 -8.85 -6.74
CA LYS A 16 0.31 -7.71 -7.45
C LYS A 16 0.89 -6.39 -6.97
N LEU A 17 1.64 -6.38 -5.89
CA LEU A 17 2.19 -5.14 -5.35
C LEU A 17 3.26 -4.56 -6.26
N ASN A 18 3.24 -3.26 -6.42
CA ASN A 18 4.26 -2.56 -7.16
C ASN A 18 5.28 -2.02 -6.16
N PHE A 19 6.41 -2.71 -6.03
CA PHE A 19 7.42 -2.34 -5.05
C PHE A 19 7.93 -0.92 -5.25
N ASN A 20 8.09 -0.49 -6.49
CA ASN A 20 8.61 0.85 -6.75
C ASN A 20 7.64 1.93 -6.24
N VAL A 21 6.34 1.73 -6.42
CA VAL A 21 5.35 2.68 -5.92
C VAL A 21 5.41 2.74 -4.40
N ILE A 22 5.45 1.56 -3.76
CA ILE A 22 5.48 1.48 -2.30
C ILE A 22 6.77 2.10 -1.77
N TYR A 23 7.91 1.72 -2.33
CA TYR A 23 9.18 2.19 -1.85
C TYR A 23 9.33 3.70 -2.02
N ASN A 24 8.94 4.21 -3.19
CA ASN A 24 9.08 5.63 -3.44
C ASN A 24 8.24 6.45 -2.48
N PHE A 25 7.03 5.97 -2.18
CA PHE A 25 6.19 6.70 -1.25
C PHE A 25 6.76 6.64 0.17
N ILE A 26 7.10 5.46 0.65
CA ILE A 26 7.52 5.28 2.04
C ILE A 26 8.91 5.87 2.29
N ALA A 27 9.84 5.70 1.35
CA ALA A 27 11.18 6.24 1.51
C ALA A 27 11.21 7.76 1.53
N ASN A 28 10.17 8.39 0.96
CA ASN A 28 10.05 9.85 0.98
C ASN A 28 9.18 10.31 2.13
N SER A 29 8.66 9.40 2.95
CA SER A 29 7.85 9.80 4.08
C SER A 29 8.75 10.25 5.22
N TYR A 30 8.16 11.03 6.12
CA TYR A 30 8.92 11.57 7.24
C TYR A 30 9.52 10.47 8.12
N LEU A 31 8.75 9.40 8.35
CA LEU A 31 9.15 8.38 9.31
C LEU A 31 10.14 7.35 8.79
N ALA A 32 10.20 7.14 7.48
CA ALA A 32 11.03 6.09 6.91
C ALA A 32 11.98 6.61 5.84
N LYS A 33 12.33 7.87 5.91
CA LYS A 33 13.21 8.47 4.91
C LYS A 33 14.55 7.75 4.89
N GLY A 34 14.97 7.33 3.72
CA GLY A 34 16.27 6.68 3.57
C GLY A 34 16.30 5.19 3.89
N ILE A 35 15.14 4.57 4.11
CA ILE A 35 15.11 3.14 4.39
C ILE A 35 15.70 2.36 3.20
N PRO A 36 16.58 1.38 3.45
CA PRO A 36 17.13 0.56 2.36
C PRO A 36 16.05 -0.28 1.70
N LYS A 37 16.18 -0.49 0.40
CA LYS A 37 15.19 -1.29 -0.34
C LYS A 37 15.07 -2.71 0.19
N SER A 38 16.19 -3.31 0.60
CA SER A 38 16.16 -4.67 1.13
C SER A 38 15.37 -4.77 2.42
N VAL A 39 15.44 -3.74 3.24
CA VAL A 39 14.69 -3.71 4.49
C VAL A 39 13.20 -3.55 4.20
N MET A 40 12.84 -2.70 3.24
CA MET A 40 11.45 -2.52 2.88
C MET A 40 10.86 -3.80 2.29
N GLN A 41 11.62 -4.49 1.45
CA GLN A 41 11.15 -5.75 0.87
C GLN A 41 10.93 -6.79 1.97
N LYS A 42 11.84 -6.88 2.92
CA LYS A 42 11.68 -7.82 4.02
C LYS A 42 10.46 -7.50 4.86
N ALA A 43 10.19 -6.22 5.08
CA ALA A 43 9.02 -5.80 5.83
C ALA A 43 7.73 -6.20 5.10
N ILE A 44 7.69 -6.00 3.79
CA ILE A 44 6.54 -6.40 3.00
C ILE A 44 6.34 -7.90 3.06
N ASP A 45 7.41 -8.67 2.93
CA ASP A 45 7.33 -10.12 2.92
C ASP A 45 6.81 -10.69 4.24
N ASN A 46 7.05 -9.99 5.33
CA ASN A 46 6.68 -10.48 6.66
C ASN A 46 5.47 -9.78 7.27
N SER A 47 4.75 -9.00 6.49
CA SER A 47 3.57 -8.29 6.97
C SER A 47 2.35 -8.70 6.16
N MET A 48 1.17 -8.39 6.67
CA MET A 48 -0.05 -8.50 5.88
C MET A 48 -0.21 -7.21 5.10
N CYS A 49 -0.29 -7.32 3.78
CA CYS A 49 -0.31 -6.14 2.93
C CYS A 49 -1.60 -6.08 2.12
N PHE A 50 -2.12 -4.86 1.95
CA PHE A 50 -3.31 -4.62 1.15
C PHE A 50 -2.94 -3.62 0.09
N GLY A 51 -3.16 -3.97 -1.17
CA GLY A 51 -2.95 -3.04 -2.28
C GLY A 51 -4.30 -2.57 -2.81
N VAL A 52 -4.39 -1.30 -3.18
CA VAL A 52 -5.57 -0.74 -3.81
C VAL A 52 -5.21 -0.44 -5.26
N TYR A 53 -6.04 -0.89 -6.19
CA TYR A 53 -5.75 -0.81 -7.61
C TYR A 53 -6.84 -0.09 -8.39
N SER A 54 -6.42 0.73 -9.35
CA SER A 54 -7.35 1.43 -10.22
C SER A 54 -7.94 0.47 -11.25
N PRO A 55 -8.94 0.90 -12.02
CA PRO A 55 -9.46 0.08 -13.10
C PRO A 55 -8.39 -0.31 -14.13
N ASN A 56 -7.30 0.44 -14.20
CA ASN A 56 -6.21 0.13 -15.11
C ASN A 56 -5.14 -0.73 -14.45
N ASN A 57 -5.43 -1.28 -13.28
CA ASN A 57 -4.50 -2.14 -12.53
C ASN A 57 -3.25 -1.41 -12.03
N GLU A 58 -3.33 -0.10 -11.88
CA GLU A 58 -2.24 0.63 -11.26
C GLU A 58 -2.44 0.65 -9.76
N GLN A 59 -1.38 0.45 -9.01
CA GLN A 59 -1.48 0.52 -7.56
C GLN A 59 -1.59 1.97 -7.13
N VAL A 60 -2.69 2.30 -6.47
CA VAL A 60 -2.98 3.66 -6.04
C VAL A 60 -3.12 3.80 -4.54
N GLY A 61 -2.93 2.71 -3.82
CA GLY A 61 -2.96 2.75 -2.36
C GLY A 61 -2.29 1.52 -1.78
N PHE A 62 -2.00 1.60 -0.49
CA PHE A 62 -1.30 0.52 0.19
C PHE A 62 -1.55 0.61 1.69
N ALA A 63 -1.66 -0.54 2.34
CA ALA A 63 -1.69 -0.62 3.79
C ALA A 63 -0.85 -1.83 4.22
N ARG A 64 -0.06 -1.68 5.26
CA ARG A 64 0.75 -2.76 5.79
C ARG A 64 0.43 -2.95 7.26
N VAL A 65 0.09 -4.16 7.63
CA VAL A 65 -0.28 -4.50 9.00
C VAL A 65 0.70 -5.52 9.54
N VAL A 66 1.29 -5.23 10.68
CA VAL A 66 2.15 -6.17 11.38
C VAL A 66 1.26 -6.91 12.37
N THR A 67 1.16 -8.21 12.24
CA THR A 67 0.21 -8.98 13.04
C THR A 67 0.68 -10.41 13.22
N ASP A 68 0.28 -11.01 14.36
CA ASP A 68 0.48 -12.44 14.56
C ASP A 68 -0.74 -13.24 14.11
N ASN A 69 -1.71 -12.55 13.53
CA ASN A 69 -2.95 -13.14 13.03
C ASN A 69 -3.82 -13.75 14.13
N ALA A 70 -3.63 -13.36 15.38
CA ALA A 70 -4.40 -13.90 16.48
C ALA A 70 -4.72 -12.86 17.53
N THR A 71 -3.70 -12.23 18.10
CA THR A 71 -3.90 -11.40 19.29
C THR A 71 -3.49 -9.94 19.08
N PHE A 72 -2.72 -9.64 18.04
CA PHE A 72 -2.14 -8.32 17.87
C PHE A 72 -2.14 -7.88 16.42
N ALA A 73 -2.41 -6.63 16.19
CA ALA A 73 -2.28 -6.03 14.86
C ALA A 73 -1.84 -4.57 15.01
N TYR A 74 -0.86 -4.17 14.22
CA TYR A 74 -0.37 -2.80 14.22
C TYR A 74 -0.36 -2.29 12.78
N LEU A 75 -1.06 -1.18 12.57
CA LEU A 75 -1.13 -0.58 11.24
C LEU A 75 0.13 0.26 11.06
N ALA A 76 1.06 -0.28 10.28
CA ALA A 76 2.38 0.30 10.18
C ALA A 76 2.51 1.37 9.10
N ASP A 77 1.95 1.13 7.92
CA ASP A 77 2.05 2.06 6.80
C ASP A 77 0.72 2.12 6.08
N VAL A 78 0.28 3.33 5.76
CA VAL A 78 -0.93 3.52 4.96
C VAL A 78 -0.73 4.71 4.06
N PHE A 79 -1.01 4.56 2.77
CA PHE A 79 -1.00 5.72 1.90
C PHE A 79 -1.99 5.55 0.75
N ILE A 80 -2.40 6.67 0.19
CA ILE A 80 -3.18 6.75 -1.03
C ILE A 80 -2.45 7.71 -1.93
N THR A 81 -2.26 7.34 -3.19
CA THR A 81 -1.56 8.23 -4.10
C THR A 81 -2.39 9.48 -4.36
N PRO A 82 -1.75 10.59 -4.71
CA PRO A 82 -2.49 11.81 -4.98
C PRO A 82 -3.56 11.65 -6.05
N HIS A 83 -3.32 10.81 -7.05
CA HIS A 83 -4.31 10.59 -8.09
C HIS A 83 -5.61 10.02 -7.53
N LEU A 84 -5.50 9.00 -6.69
CA LEU A 84 -6.70 8.41 -6.09
C LEU A 84 -7.38 9.41 -5.17
N LEU A 85 -6.61 10.15 -4.40
CA LEU A 85 -7.18 11.13 -3.49
C LEU A 85 -7.99 12.16 -4.26
N MET A 86 -7.50 12.62 -5.40
CA MET A 86 -8.24 13.56 -6.23
C MET A 86 -9.54 12.95 -6.73
N CYS A 87 -9.54 11.69 -7.08
CA CYS A 87 -10.75 11.03 -7.55
C CYS A 87 -11.80 10.89 -6.46
N LEU A 88 -11.38 10.82 -5.21
CA LEU A 88 -12.30 10.66 -4.10
C LEU A 88 -12.88 11.99 -3.62
N LEU A 89 -12.25 13.08 -3.96
CA LEU A 89 -12.73 14.39 -3.59
C LEU A 89 -13.80 14.88 -4.53
#